data_b9690159d47a29b8c02cee843095ab19
#
_entry.id   b9690159d47a29b8c02cee843095ab19
#
_cell.length_a   1.000
_cell.length_b   1.000
_cell.length_c   1.000
_cell.angle_alpha   90.00
_cell.angle_beta   90.00
_cell.angle_gamma   90.00
#
_symmetry.space_group_name_H-M   'P 1'
#
loop_
_entity.id
_entity.type
_entity.pdbx_description
1 polymer ?
#
loop_
_entity_poly.entity_id
_entity_poly.type
_entity_poly.pdbx_seq_one_letter_code
_entity_poly.pdbx_strand_id
1 'polypeptide(L)'
;ICVRLVGSEMCIRDREYFITNPEDERVADFIGLSNHKLRQLREKDGGDMAPYFIGEGIIVINRALTVEHKLLTLIISEKFDHSQITTTPKGCNIFRCSPSVLEAITGRPNLKDPIGTFLRPPQSTFEELTHKANLIVLTESVQNPTNMGMVMRNAAAFGVDAVLFDPQSCDPFYRRAVRVSMGQVFSLSLIHI
;
A
#
# COMPACT_ATOMS: atom_id res chain seq x y z
N ILE A 1 -32.79 18.75 -0.46
CA ILE A 1 -33.80 17.82 0.07
C ILE A 1 -33.09 16.47 0.23
N CYS A 2 -32.72 16.16 1.49
CA CYS A 2 -32.15 14.84 1.83
C CYS A 2 -33.27 13.80 1.83
N VAL A 3 -33.19 12.82 0.95
CA VAL A 3 -34.01 11.61 1.04
C VAL A 3 -33.22 10.55 1.78
N ARG A 4 -33.69 10.22 2.96
CA ARG A 4 -33.21 9.17 3.85
C ARG A 4 -33.62 7.82 3.26
N LEU A 5 -32.65 7.03 2.74
CA LEU A 5 -32.85 5.62 2.41
C LEU A 5 -32.12 4.77 3.44
N VAL A 6 -32.91 3.98 4.15
CA VAL A 6 -32.46 2.95 5.09
C VAL A 6 -32.22 1.67 4.29
N GLY A 7 -31.01 1.15 4.30
CA GLY A 7 -30.67 -0.11 3.65
C GLY A 7 -29.15 -0.30 3.50
N SER A 8 -28.69 -1.45 3.81
CA SER A 8 -27.30 -1.91 4.05
C SER A 8 -26.26 -1.78 2.93
N GLU A 9 -26.46 -0.92 1.93
CA GLU A 9 -25.51 -0.71 0.80
C GLU A 9 -24.88 0.70 0.75
N MET A 10 -24.94 1.45 1.84
CA MET A 10 -24.70 2.91 1.86
C MET A 10 -23.24 3.37 1.97
N CYS A 11 -22.21 2.52 1.83
CA CYS A 11 -20.86 2.93 2.24
C CYS A 11 -19.86 3.26 1.11
N ILE A 12 -20.06 2.86 -0.14
CA ILE A 12 -19.07 3.12 -1.20
C ILE A 12 -19.39 4.39 -1.98
N ARG A 13 -20.64 4.66 -2.28
CA ARG A 13 -21.04 5.83 -3.12
C ARG A 13 -20.87 7.18 -2.44
N ASP A 14 -20.94 7.26 -1.11
CA ASP A 14 -20.90 8.54 -0.38
C ASP A 14 -19.50 9.14 -0.21
N ARG A 15 -18.45 8.43 -0.63
CA ARG A 15 -17.04 8.88 -0.50
C ARG A 15 -16.24 8.81 -1.81
N GLU A 16 -16.93 8.81 -2.92
CA GLU A 16 -16.32 8.83 -4.24
C GLU A 16 -16.27 10.26 -4.78
N TYR A 17 -15.08 10.70 -5.17
CA TYR A 17 -14.83 12.06 -5.64
C TYR A 17 -14.17 12.04 -7.01
N PHE A 18 -14.60 12.92 -7.91
CA PHE A 18 -13.90 13.16 -9.16
C PHE A 18 -12.82 14.23 -8.96
N ILE A 19 -11.60 13.90 -9.35
CA ILE A 19 -10.46 14.80 -9.30
C ILE A 19 -10.13 15.25 -10.71
N THR A 20 -10.21 16.56 -10.92
CA THR A 20 -9.92 17.23 -12.21
C THR A 20 -8.63 18.07 -12.14
N ASN A 21 -8.23 18.49 -10.93
CA ASN A 21 -7.00 19.22 -10.70
C ASN A 21 -5.91 18.30 -10.13
N PRO A 22 -4.77 18.12 -10.80
CA PRO A 22 -3.69 17.29 -10.27
C PRO A 22 -3.01 17.86 -9.01
N GLU A 23 -3.22 19.13 -8.68
CA GLU A 23 -2.71 19.78 -7.47
C GLU A 23 -3.68 19.72 -6.29
N ASP A 24 -4.76 18.95 -6.40
CA ASP A 24 -5.74 18.79 -5.31
C ASP A 24 -5.05 18.16 -4.08
N GLU A 25 -5.14 18.83 -2.93
CA GLU A 25 -4.50 18.39 -1.69
C GLU A 25 -4.95 16.98 -1.24
N ARG A 26 -6.16 16.57 -1.60
CA ARG A 26 -6.70 15.25 -1.26
C ARG A 26 -5.94 14.09 -1.90
N VAL A 27 -5.22 14.34 -3.00
CA VAL A 27 -4.42 13.33 -3.71
C VAL A 27 -2.92 13.50 -3.49
N ALA A 28 -2.51 14.33 -2.53
CA ALA A 28 -1.11 14.63 -2.21
C ALA A 28 -0.26 13.37 -1.95
N ASP A 29 -0.84 12.31 -1.38
CA ASP A 29 -0.16 11.04 -1.12
C ASP A 29 0.38 10.38 -2.40
N PHE A 30 -0.27 10.62 -3.54
CA PHE A 30 0.04 9.99 -4.82
C PHE A 30 0.94 10.82 -5.72
N ILE A 31 1.30 12.04 -5.30
CA ILE A 31 2.15 12.93 -6.10
C ILE A 31 3.55 12.34 -6.26
N GLY A 32 4.01 12.33 -7.51
CA GLY A 32 5.39 11.98 -7.84
C GLY A 32 5.77 10.53 -7.53
N LEU A 33 4.88 9.57 -7.67
CA LEU A 33 5.17 8.14 -7.43
C LEU A 33 6.34 7.60 -8.27
N SER A 34 6.64 8.20 -9.41
CA SER A 34 7.80 7.88 -10.24
C SER A 34 9.11 8.46 -9.69
N ASN A 35 9.04 9.49 -8.84
CA ASN A 35 10.22 10.16 -8.29
C ASN A 35 10.75 9.39 -7.07
N HIS A 36 11.76 8.56 -7.29
CA HIS A 36 12.36 7.71 -6.25
C HIS A 36 12.92 8.49 -5.06
N LYS A 37 13.59 9.63 -5.31
CA LYS A 37 14.18 10.46 -4.23
C LYS A 37 13.09 11.09 -3.36
N LEU A 38 12.05 11.63 -3.99
CA LEU A 38 10.92 12.22 -3.27
C LEU A 38 10.24 11.15 -2.39
N ARG A 39 10.01 9.96 -2.96
CA ARG A 39 9.36 8.87 -2.22
C ARG A 39 10.20 8.39 -1.02
N GLN A 40 11.51 8.26 -1.20
CA GLN A 40 12.39 7.92 -0.08
C GLN A 40 12.34 8.95 1.05
N LEU A 41 12.27 10.24 0.73
CA LEU A 41 12.18 11.29 1.74
C LEU A 41 10.84 11.26 2.48
N ARG A 42 9.74 11.00 1.78
CA ARG A 42 8.39 10.97 2.36
C ARG A 42 8.11 9.71 3.17
N GLU A 43 8.60 8.55 2.72
CA GLU A 43 8.29 7.23 3.28
C GLU A 43 9.25 6.79 4.40
N LYS A 44 10.41 7.47 4.59
CA LYS A 44 11.35 7.17 5.67
C LYS A 44 10.81 7.62 7.03
N ASP A 45 11.45 7.15 8.09
CA ASP A 45 11.16 7.58 9.46
C ASP A 45 11.26 9.11 9.58
N GLY A 46 10.22 9.72 10.15
CA GLY A 46 10.07 11.17 10.25
C GLY A 46 9.57 11.87 8.97
N GLY A 47 9.35 11.15 7.88
CA GLY A 47 8.66 11.67 6.69
C GLY A 47 7.15 11.75 6.89
N ASP A 48 6.49 12.56 6.06
CA ASP A 48 5.03 12.76 6.12
C ASP A 48 4.22 11.49 5.83
N MET A 49 4.81 10.54 5.12
CA MET A 49 4.21 9.24 4.80
C MET A 49 4.70 8.10 5.71
N ALA A 50 5.52 8.37 6.73
CA ALA A 50 6.05 7.33 7.62
C ALA A 50 4.98 6.44 8.27
N PRO A 51 3.80 6.96 8.71
CA PRO A 51 2.71 6.13 9.25
C PRO A 51 1.97 5.30 8.20
N TYR A 52 2.29 5.47 6.92
CA TYR A 52 1.54 4.91 5.81
C TYR A 52 2.43 4.10 4.88
N PHE A 53 1.79 3.28 4.05
CA PHE A 53 2.44 2.69 2.89
C PHE A 53 1.55 2.77 1.65
N ILE A 54 2.16 2.71 0.48
CA ILE A 54 1.46 2.72 -0.81
C ILE A 54 1.38 1.30 -1.37
N GLY A 55 0.13 0.82 -1.55
CA GLY A 55 -0.16 -0.39 -2.32
C GLY A 55 -0.51 -0.03 -3.77
N GLU A 56 0.18 -0.64 -4.73
CA GLU A 56 -0.03 -0.42 -6.17
C GLU A 56 -0.33 -1.73 -6.87
N GLY A 57 -1.44 -1.76 -7.60
CA GLY A 57 -1.92 -2.91 -8.34
C GLY A 57 -3.00 -3.70 -7.61
N ILE A 58 -3.93 -4.24 -8.40
CA ILE A 58 -5.13 -4.90 -7.86
C ILE A 58 -4.80 -6.07 -6.94
N ILE A 59 -3.77 -6.86 -7.27
CA ILE A 59 -3.34 -8.00 -6.45
C ILE A 59 -2.84 -7.53 -5.08
N VAL A 60 -2.04 -6.47 -5.05
CA VAL A 60 -1.51 -5.89 -3.79
C VAL A 60 -2.64 -5.37 -2.93
N ILE A 61 -3.56 -4.61 -3.53
CA ILE A 61 -4.70 -4.03 -2.82
C ILE A 61 -5.59 -5.12 -2.24
N ASN A 62 -5.98 -6.12 -3.04
CA ASN A 62 -6.83 -7.21 -2.56
C ASN A 62 -6.15 -8.01 -1.44
N ARG A 63 -4.84 -8.28 -1.53
CA ARG A 63 -4.10 -8.94 -0.44
C ARG A 63 -4.08 -8.11 0.84
N ALA A 64 -3.80 -6.81 0.72
CA ALA A 64 -3.82 -5.92 1.89
C ALA A 64 -5.20 -5.91 2.57
N LEU A 65 -6.27 -5.87 1.78
CA LEU A 65 -7.63 -5.90 2.30
C LEU A 65 -8.00 -7.26 2.91
N THR A 66 -7.50 -8.37 2.35
CA THR A 66 -7.74 -9.72 2.89
C THR A 66 -7.15 -9.91 4.29
N VAL A 67 -6.01 -9.28 4.56
CA VAL A 67 -5.38 -9.27 5.90
C VAL A 67 -5.77 -8.05 6.73
N GLU A 68 -6.87 -7.40 6.35
CA GLU A 68 -7.52 -6.30 7.08
C GLU A 68 -6.65 -5.04 7.28
N HIS A 69 -5.65 -4.79 6.40
CA HIS A 69 -4.97 -3.51 6.41
C HIS A 69 -5.94 -2.37 6.10
N LYS A 70 -5.90 -1.34 6.93
CA LYS A 70 -6.80 -0.20 6.81
C LYS A 70 -6.45 0.65 5.59
N LEU A 71 -7.28 0.57 4.54
CA LEU A 71 -7.23 1.43 3.38
C LEU A 71 -7.81 2.81 3.75
N LEU A 72 -7.06 3.87 3.52
CA LEU A 72 -7.44 5.26 3.81
C LEU A 72 -7.95 5.96 2.56
N THR A 73 -7.18 5.88 1.49
CA THR A 73 -7.50 6.50 0.20
C THR A 73 -7.20 5.54 -0.95
N LEU A 74 -8.00 5.63 -1.99
CA LEU A 74 -7.84 4.87 -3.22
C LEU A 74 -7.93 5.83 -4.41
N ILE A 75 -6.91 5.85 -5.27
CA ILE A 75 -6.96 6.58 -6.54
C ILE A 75 -7.06 5.59 -7.69
N ILE A 76 -7.98 5.86 -8.61
CA ILE A 76 -8.31 4.98 -9.74
C ILE A 76 -8.59 5.79 -11.01
N SER A 77 -8.38 5.16 -12.15
CA SER A 77 -8.87 5.69 -13.42
C SER A 77 -10.41 5.70 -13.42
N GLU A 78 -11.02 6.68 -14.09
CA GLU A 78 -12.47 6.73 -14.32
C GLU A 78 -13.04 5.47 -15.00
N LYS A 79 -12.17 4.76 -15.76
CA LYS A 79 -12.51 3.51 -16.48
C LYS A 79 -12.25 2.24 -15.66
N PHE A 80 -11.79 2.39 -14.42
CA PHE A 80 -11.49 1.22 -13.58
C PHE A 80 -12.76 0.51 -13.13
N ASP A 81 -12.78 -0.81 -13.30
CA ASP A 81 -13.88 -1.67 -12.86
C ASP A 81 -13.72 -2.03 -11.38
N HIS A 82 -14.61 -1.51 -10.55
CA HIS A 82 -14.62 -1.76 -9.10
C HIS A 82 -14.86 -3.23 -8.71
N SER A 83 -15.48 -4.03 -9.56
CA SER A 83 -15.72 -5.46 -9.29
C SER A 83 -14.44 -6.26 -9.08
N GLN A 84 -13.31 -5.74 -9.53
CA GLN A 84 -11.99 -6.33 -9.31
C GLN A 84 -11.49 -6.22 -7.85
N ILE A 85 -12.07 -5.33 -7.06
CA ILE A 85 -11.77 -5.22 -5.63
C ILE A 85 -12.66 -6.19 -4.89
N THR A 86 -12.06 -7.29 -4.38
CA THR A 86 -12.79 -8.42 -3.80
C THR A 86 -13.39 -8.15 -2.42
N THR A 87 -12.81 -7.19 -1.71
CA THR A 87 -13.28 -6.79 -0.38
C THR A 87 -13.61 -5.31 -0.40
N THR A 88 -14.86 -4.96 -0.12
CA THR A 88 -15.28 -3.57 -0.05
C THR A 88 -14.60 -2.83 1.09
N PRO A 89 -13.74 -1.85 0.81
CA PRO A 89 -13.08 -1.09 1.85
C PRO A 89 -14.10 -0.20 2.57
N LYS A 90 -14.21 -0.35 3.89
CA LYS A 90 -15.07 0.52 4.70
C LYS A 90 -14.32 1.78 5.10
N GLY A 91 -14.94 2.91 4.86
CA GLY A 91 -14.44 4.18 5.38
C GLY A 91 -13.25 4.79 4.64
N CYS A 92 -12.91 4.33 3.42
CA CYS A 92 -11.90 4.96 2.58
C CYS A 92 -12.50 6.02 1.66
N ASN A 93 -11.68 6.99 1.22
CA ASN A 93 -12.03 7.92 0.17
C ASN A 93 -11.57 7.36 -1.19
N ILE A 94 -12.43 7.41 -2.19
CA ILE A 94 -12.13 6.94 -3.55
C ILE A 94 -12.05 8.16 -4.47
N PHE A 95 -10.91 8.33 -5.12
CA PHE A 95 -10.66 9.41 -6.06
C PHE A 95 -10.61 8.87 -7.48
N ARG A 96 -11.57 9.31 -8.31
CA ARG A 96 -11.57 9.01 -9.74
C ARG A 96 -10.93 10.13 -10.53
N CYS A 97 -10.06 9.76 -11.45
CA CYS A 97 -9.37 10.70 -12.31
C CYS A 97 -9.47 10.26 -13.77
N SER A 98 -9.48 11.24 -14.68
CA SER A 98 -9.17 10.93 -16.08
C SER A 98 -7.74 10.41 -16.20
N PRO A 99 -7.40 9.65 -17.26
CA PRO A 99 -6.03 9.13 -17.45
C PRO A 99 -4.97 10.24 -17.46
N SER A 100 -5.26 11.40 -18.04
CA SER A 100 -4.34 12.53 -18.07
C SER A 100 -4.07 13.15 -16.70
N VAL A 101 -5.11 13.29 -15.88
CA VAL A 101 -4.98 13.79 -14.51
C VAL A 101 -4.25 12.79 -13.64
N LEU A 102 -4.55 11.49 -13.78
CA LEU A 102 -3.87 10.42 -13.05
C LEU A 102 -2.36 10.36 -13.38
N GLU A 103 -2.01 10.54 -14.65
CA GLU A 103 -0.61 10.65 -15.09
C GLU A 103 0.08 11.89 -14.50
N ALA A 104 -0.58 13.04 -14.51
CA ALA A 104 -0.03 14.27 -13.96
C ALA A 104 0.23 14.14 -12.43
N ILE A 105 -0.68 13.52 -11.68
CA ILE A 105 -0.52 13.28 -10.24
C ILE A 105 0.64 12.32 -9.98
N THR A 106 0.64 11.16 -10.63
CA THR A 106 1.55 10.06 -10.31
C THR A 106 2.90 10.14 -11.00
N GLY A 107 2.99 10.91 -12.08
CA GLY A 107 4.15 10.93 -12.99
C GLY A 107 4.34 9.62 -13.75
N ARG A 108 3.27 8.83 -13.93
CA ARG A 108 3.32 7.52 -14.59
C ARG A 108 2.36 7.45 -15.77
N PRO A 109 2.89 7.31 -17.00
CA PRO A 109 2.06 7.22 -18.19
C PRO A 109 1.25 5.90 -18.21
N ASN A 110 0.05 5.98 -18.76
CA ASN A 110 -0.83 4.83 -18.99
C ASN A 110 -1.14 3.96 -17.75
N LEU A 111 -1.16 4.56 -16.57
CA LEU A 111 -1.49 3.84 -15.34
C LEU A 111 -2.97 3.42 -15.37
N LYS A 112 -3.20 2.10 -15.26
CA LYS A 112 -4.54 1.49 -15.22
C LYS A 112 -4.86 0.89 -13.87
N ASP A 113 -3.82 0.50 -13.13
CA ASP A 113 -3.95 -0.15 -11.83
C ASP A 113 -4.38 0.82 -10.74
N PRO A 114 -5.20 0.36 -9.79
CA PRO A 114 -5.53 1.14 -8.62
C PRO A 114 -4.31 1.33 -7.72
N ILE A 115 -4.26 2.47 -7.03
CA ILE A 115 -3.24 2.76 -6.02
C ILE A 115 -3.94 3.18 -4.74
N GLY A 116 -3.54 2.58 -3.62
CA GLY A 116 -4.11 2.90 -2.31
C GLY A 116 -3.07 3.32 -1.29
N THR A 117 -3.46 4.21 -0.39
CA THR A 117 -2.71 4.55 0.82
C THR A 117 -3.28 3.77 1.99
N PHE A 118 -2.45 3.02 2.67
CA PHE A 118 -2.80 2.17 3.80
C PHE A 118 -2.09 2.65 5.07
N LEU A 119 -2.75 2.44 6.21
CA LEU A 119 -2.09 2.59 7.50
C LEU A 119 -1.09 1.43 7.71
N ARG A 120 0.13 1.75 8.16
CA ARG A 120 1.11 0.73 8.52
C ARG A 120 0.60 -0.09 9.71
N PRO A 121 0.79 -1.42 9.69
CA PRO A 121 0.52 -2.23 10.87
C PRO A 121 1.50 -1.89 12.00
N PRO A 122 1.11 -2.10 13.26
CA PRO A 122 2.05 -2.03 14.36
C PRO A 122 3.16 -3.06 14.17
N GLN A 123 4.37 -2.70 14.59
CA GLN A 123 5.48 -3.65 14.57
C GLN A 123 5.32 -4.67 15.70
N SER A 124 5.59 -5.94 15.40
CA SER A 124 5.69 -6.99 16.41
C SER A 124 7.00 -6.86 17.18
N THR A 125 7.00 -7.27 18.44
CA THR A 125 8.23 -7.36 19.21
C THR A 125 9.01 -8.63 18.87
N PHE A 126 10.32 -8.62 19.12
CA PHE A 126 11.17 -9.80 18.91
C PHE A 126 10.68 -11.00 19.75
N GLU A 127 10.27 -10.75 20.99
CA GLU A 127 9.77 -11.80 21.91
C GLU A 127 8.47 -12.42 21.39
N GLU A 128 7.52 -11.61 20.92
CA GLU A 128 6.26 -12.11 20.35
C GLU A 128 6.49 -13.04 19.16
N LEU A 129 7.51 -12.76 18.35
CA LEU A 129 7.80 -13.55 17.16
C LEU A 129 8.57 -14.82 17.45
N THR A 130 9.60 -14.76 18.31
CA THR A 130 10.46 -15.91 18.59
C THR A 130 9.70 -17.05 19.29
N HIS A 131 8.63 -16.72 20.03
CA HIS A 131 7.77 -17.75 20.62
C HIS A 131 6.87 -18.49 19.61
N LYS A 132 6.64 -17.93 18.44
CA LYS A 132 5.68 -18.47 17.46
C LYS A 132 6.32 -18.88 16.14
N ALA A 133 7.48 -18.31 15.79
CA ALA A 133 8.13 -18.55 14.52
C ALA A 133 8.97 -19.83 14.54
N ASN A 134 8.77 -20.70 13.54
CA ASN A 134 9.60 -21.89 13.31
C ASN A 134 10.72 -21.60 12.30
N LEU A 135 10.46 -20.72 11.33
CA LEU A 135 11.41 -20.38 10.28
C LEU A 135 11.52 -18.86 10.16
N ILE A 136 12.72 -18.36 10.37
CA ILE A 136 13.04 -16.93 10.37
C ILE A 136 14.11 -16.64 9.31
N VAL A 137 13.92 -15.59 8.53
CA VAL A 137 14.93 -15.04 7.63
C VAL A 137 15.51 -13.77 8.25
N LEU A 138 16.83 -13.70 8.32
CA LEU A 138 17.56 -12.49 8.68
C LEU A 138 18.15 -11.87 7.41
N THR A 139 17.91 -10.58 7.21
CA THR A 139 18.51 -9.80 6.12
C THR A 139 19.47 -8.76 6.66
N GLU A 140 20.61 -8.61 6.01
CA GLU A 140 21.64 -7.63 6.36
C GLU A 140 21.96 -6.78 5.13
N SER A 141 21.87 -5.45 5.27
CA SER A 141 22.24 -4.46 4.26
C SER A 141 21.52 -4.62 2.91
N VAL A 142 20.28 -5.08 2.90
CA VAL A 142 19.46 -5.19 1.69
C VAL A 142 18.88 -3.81 1.34
N GLN A 143 19.69 -2.95 0.76
CA GLN A 143 19.31 -1.54 0.49
C GLN A 143 18.39 -1.35 -0.71
N ASN A 144 18.38 -2.28 -1.67
CA ASN A 144 17.59 -2.15 -2.88
C ASN A 144 16.13 -2.63 -2.64
N PRO A 145 15.11 -1.75 -2.79
CA PRO A 145 13.71 -2.13 -2.58
C PRO A 145 13.21 -3.26 -3.50
N THR A 146 13.82 -3.42 -4.68
CA THR A 146 13.48 -4.55 -5.56
C THR A 146 13.96 -5.85 -4.96
N ASN A 147 15.19 -5.89 -4.44
CA ASN A 147 15.75 -7.08 -3.79
C ASN A 147 14.97 -7.40 -2.51
N MET A 148 14.65 -6.40 -1.71
CA MET A 148 13.81 -6.57 -0.52
C MET A 148 12.44 -7.17 -0.89
N GLY A 149 11.78 -6.65 -1.90
CA GLY A 149 10.51 -7.21 -2.38
C GLY A 149 10.62 -8.65 -2.88
N MET A 150 11.73 -9.01 -3.52
CA MET A 150 12.00 -10.38 -3.94
C MET A 150 12.26 -11.31 -2.74
N VAL A 151 12.98 -10.84 -1.73
CA VAL A 151 13.18 -11.59 -0.46
C VAL A 151 11.82 -11.86 0.19
N MET A 152 10.97 -10.84 0.36
CA MET A 152 9.64 -11.01 0.95
C MET A 152 8.78 -12.01 0.15
N ARG A 153 8.81 -11.92 -1.18
CA ARG A 153 8.05 -12.84 -2.03
C ARG A 153 8.51 -14.29 -1.88
N ASN A 154 9.83 -14.50 -1.87
CA ASN A 154 10.41 -15.84 -1.73
C ASN A 154 10.23 -16.39 -0.31
N ALA A 155 10.43 -15.57 0.72
CA ALA A 155 10.19 -15.95 2.11
C ALA A 155 8.75 -16.46 2.30
N ALA A 156 7.76 -15.71 1.82
CA ALA A 156 6.37 -16.14 1.87
C ALA A 156 6.12 -17.46 1.10
N ALA A 157 6.75 -17.65 -0.06
CA ALA A 157 6.61 -18.88 -0.84
C ALA A 157 7.22 -20.12 -0.16
N PHE A 158 8.26 -19.93 0.66
CA PHE A 158 8.90 -20.98 1.45
C PHE A 158 8.28 -21.19 2.84
N GLY A 159 7.21 -20.48 3.16
CA GLY A 159 6.53 -20.63 4.45
C GLY A 159 7.34 -20.06 5.62
N VAL A 160 8.13 -19.01 5.38
CA VAL A 160 8.82 -18.28 6.44
C VAL A 160 7.80 -17.57 7.31
N ASP A 161 7.95 -17.65 8.61
CA ASP A 161 7.03 -17.02 9.58
C ASP A 161 7.38 -15.55 9.83
N ALA A 162 8.70 -15.24 9.86
CA ALA A 162 9.17 -13.90 10.16
C ALA A 162 10.41 -13.51 9.35
N VAL A 163 10.52 -12.21 9.06
CA VAL A 163 11.72 -11.62 8.48
C VAL A 163 12.22 -10.49 9.37
N LEU A 164 13.48 -10.62 9.79
CA LEU A 164 14.22 -9.62 10.54
C LEU A 164 15.09 -8.83 9.55
N PHE A 165 15.14 -7.52 9.67
CA PHE A 165 15.98 -6.68 8.83
C PHE A 165 16.68 -5.60 9.66
N ASP A 166 17.93 -5.37 9.30
CA ASP A 166 18.81 -4.44 10.00
C ASP A 166 18.53 -2.97 9.61
N PRO A 167 19.09 -1.98 10.36
CA PRO A 167 18.88 -0.56 10.08
C PRO A 167 19.43 -0.08 8.73
N GLN A 168 20.35 -0.82 8.10
CA GLN A 168 20.88 -0.50 6.78
C GLN A 168 20.01 -1.04 5.65
N SER A 169 19.12 -1.98 5.93
CA SER A 169 18.17 -2.49 4.96
C SER A 169 17.07 -1.49 4.67
N CYS A 170 16.58 -1.50 3.43
CA CYS A 170 15.41 -0.67 3.10
C CYS A 170 14.14 -1.27 3.71
N ASP A 171 13.22 -0.39 4.03
CA ASP A 171 11.91 -0.74 4.57
C ASP A 171 11.12 -1.64 3.60
N PRO A 172 10.66 -2.83 4.04
CA PRO A 172 9.80 -3.71 3.25
C PRO A 172 8.49 -3.08 2.80
N PHE A 173 8.00 -2.06 3.51
CA PHE A 173 6.80 -1.31 3.16
C PHE A 173 7.03 -0.18 2.15
N TYR A 174 8.26 0.06 1.69
CA TYR A 174 8.44 0.97 0.56
C TYR A 174 7.61 0.52 -0.64
N ARG A 175 6.91 1.45 -1.28
CA ARG A 175 6.02 1.19 -2.41
C ARG A 175 6.59 0.17 -3.41
N ARG A 176 7.87 0.30 -3.77
CA ARG A 176 8.51 -0.60 -4.74
C ARG A 176 8.69 -2.01 -4.18
N ALA A 177 9.04 -2.16 -2.92
CA ALA A 177 9.17 -3.47 -2.27
C ALA A 177 7.80 -4.16 -2.15
N VAL A 178 6.78 -3.45 -1.70
CA VAL A 178 5.40 -3.93 -1.64
C VAL A 178 4.91 -4.42 -3.01
N ARG A 179 5.16 -3.64 -4.06
CA ARG A 179 4.77 -3.99 -5.43
C ARG A 179 5.52 -5.22 -5.95
N VAL A 180 6.84 -5.28 -5.77
CA VAL A 180 7.68 -6.41 -6.24
C VAL A 180 7.35 -7.68 -5.49
N SER A 181 7.06 -7.60 -4.19
CA SER A 181 6.57 -8.75 -3.41
C SER A 181 5.17 -9.19 -3.83
N MET A 182 4.48 -8.42 -4.67
CA MET A 182 3.07 -8.61 -5.02
C MET A 182 2.16 -8.65 -3.78
N GLY A 183 2.52 -7.89 -2.72
CA GLY A 183 1.79 -7.88 -1.45
C GLY A 183 2.07 -9.09 -0.54
N GLN A 184 3.03 -9.96 -0.88
CA GLN A 184 3.40 -11.07 0.01
C GLN A 184 4.04 -10.59 1.33
N VAL A 185 4.55 -9.37 1.36
CA VAL A 185 5.00 -8.72 2.58
C VAL A 185 3.95 -8.74 3.71
N PHE A 186 2.66 -8.78 3.36
CA PHE A 186 1.56 -8.77 4.33
C PHE A 186 1.31 -10.13 5.00
N SER A 187 1.88 -11.21 4.47
CA SER A 187 1.76 -12.56 5.04
C SER A 187 2.91 -12.91 5.99
N LEU A 188 3.86 -12.00 6.18
CA LEU A 188 5.06 -12.19 6.99
C LEU A 188 5.00 -11.30 8.24
N SER A 189 5.50 -11.81 9.34
CA SER A 189 5.80 -10.98 10.49
C SER A 189 7.13 -10.26 10.28
N LEU A 190 7.15 -8.94 10.45
CA LEU A 190 8.32 -8.11 10.14
C LEU A 190 8.86 -7.43 11.39
N ILE A 191 10.17 -7.53 11.60
CA ILE A 191 10.87 -6.82 12.67
C ILE A 191 12.07 -6.07 12.12
N HIS A 192 12.16 -4.82 12.49
CA HIS A 192 13.35 -4.01 12.34
C HIS A 192 14.22 -4.15 13.59
N ILE A 193 15.43 -4.68 13.45
CA ILE A 193 16.38 -4.90 14.56
C ILE A 193 17.46 -3.85 14.58
#